data_8c3880a4561bb32564f51b3306796c1b
#
_entry.id   8c3880a4561bb32564f51b3306796c1b
#
_cell.length_a   1.000
_cell.length_b   1.000
_cell.length_c   1.000
_cell.angle_alpha   90.00
_cell.angle_beta   90.00
_cell.angle_gamma   90.00
#
_symmetry.space_group_name_H-M   'P 1'
#
loop_
_entity.id
_entity.type
_entity.pdbx_description
1 polymer ?
#
loop_
_entity_poly.entity_id
_entity_poly.type
_entity_poly.pdbx_seq_one_letter_code
_entity_poly.pdbx_strand_id
1 'polypeptide(L)'
;MPNNYEQEVCNILKETAINKKLRLLKESTRAHGTEQAFGVCSDGNITKLFKGDKKSIDASEIYERCNNHPDLIIHSHPHDNAYPSKGDFISDINVPPRIASCVYGSKDDKITCYRTSDELRNKYRPLIKNASNKVNEIVTKYNSTNDPEEKNRLKEEYENEHNKYKTLLTNIAKEVVSNIYPNLKSIRYPYAKVSDDYDKVASEEPRFGNFGNVWVKDCGKI
;
A
#
# COMPACT_ATOMS: atom_id res chain seq x y z
N MET A 1 -16.41 -18.10 8.25
CA MET A 1 -17.49 -17.09 8.25
C MET A 1 -16.94 -15.87 7.54
N PRO A 2 -17.58 -15.27 6.56
CA PRO A 2 -17.13 -14.00 6.01
C PRO A 2 -17.14 -13.00 7.14
N ASN A 3 -15.99 -12.40 7.43
CA ASN A 3 -15.90 -11.36 8.43
C ASN A 3 -16.74 -10.17 7.94
N ASN A 4 -17.65 -9.69 8.78
CA ASN A 4 -18.61 -8.62 8.48
C ASN A 4 -17.93 -7.23 8.24
N TYR A 5 -16.60 -7.19 8.25
CA TYR A 5 -15.81 -5.96 8.12
C TYR A 5 -16.03 -5.19 6.81
N GLU A 6 -16.35 -5.92 5.70
CA GLU A 6 -16.64 -5.28 4.42
C GLU A 6 -17.87 -4.37 4.46
N GLN A 7 -18.84 -4.70 5.32
CA GLN A 7 -20.06 -3.91 5.50
C GLN A 7 -19.88 -2.80 6.55
N GLU A 8 -19.00 -3.01 7.52
CA GLU A 8 -18.85 -2.13 8.69
C GLU A 8 -17.80 -1.04 8.50
N VAL A 9 -16.77 -1.25 7.64
CA VAL A 9 -15.64 -0.32 7.51
C VAL A 9 -16.06 1.13 7.24
N CYS A 10 -17.01 1.34 6.34
CA CYS A 10 -17.49 2.70 6.03
C CYS A 10 -18.26 3.35 7.20
N ASN A 11 -18.86 2.55 8.09
CA ASN A 11 -19.52 3.06 9.29
C ASN A 11 -18.48 3.46 10.34
N ILE A 12 -17.41 2.65 10.50
CA ILE A 12 -16.29 2.98 11.38
C ILE A 12 -15.67 4.34 10.99
N LEU A 13 -15.48 4.59 9.69
CA LEU A 13 -14.95 5.87 9.21
C LEU A 13 -15.83 7.09 9.54
N LYS A 14 -17.12 6.89 9.79
CA LYS A 14 -18.08 7.95 10.19
C LYS A 14 -18.08 8.24 11.69
N GLU A 15 -17.45 7.43 12.52
CA GLU A 15 -17.32 7.70 13.95
C GLU A 15 -16.67 9.06 14.19
N THR A 16 -17.20 9.81 15.16
CA THR A 16 -16.87 11.23 15.36
C THR A 16 -15.37 11.50 15.45
N ALA A 17 -14.64 10.69 16.21
CA ALA A 17 -13.20 10.87 16.41
C ALA A 17 -12.41 10.60 15.12
N ILE A 18 -12.75 9.53 14.39
CA ILE A 18 -12.13 9.13 13.14
C ILE A 18 -12.46 10.16 12.05
N ASN A 19 -13.71 10.58 11.94
CA ASN A 19 -14.14 11.60 10.99
C ASN A 19 -13.42 12.93 11.21
N LYS A 20 -13.24 13.36 12.47
CA LYS A 20 -12.43 14.55 12.78
C LYS A 20 -11.01 14.41 12.28
N LYS A 21 -10.39 13.23 12.44
CA LYS A 21 -9.02 12.97 11.96
C LYS A 21 -8.96 12.93 10.44
N LEU A 22 -9.99 12.37 9.78
CA LEU A 22 -10.12 12.38 8.33
C LEU A 22 -10.18 13.79 7.76
N ARG A 23 -10.89 14.71 8.39
CA ARG A 23 -10.90 16.13 7.97
C ARG A 23 -9.52 16.74 8.01
N LEU A 24 -8.76 16.50 9.09
CA LEU A 24 -7.37 16.95 9.19
C LEU A 24 -6.47 16.35 8.10
N LEU A 25 -6.64 15.06 7.78
CA LEU A 25 -5.93 14.41 6.70
C LEU A 25 -6.24 15.07 5.35
N LYS A 26 -7.52 15.30 5.04
CA LYS A 26 -7.97 15.97 3.82
C LYS A 26 -7.38 17.38 3.69
N GLU A 27 -7.49 18.18 4.75
CA GLU A 27 -6.96 19.55 4.79
C GLU A 27 -5.44 19.56 4.61
N SER A 28 -4.72 18.71 5.34
CA SER A 28 -3.26 18.61 5.25
C SER A 28 -2.79 18.13 3.88
N THR A 29 -3.47 17.14 3.28
CA THR A 29 -3.16 16.64 1.92
C THR A 29 -3.30 17.75 0.89
N ARG A 30 -4.42 18.49 0.93
CA ARG A 30 -4.68 19.62 0.01
C ARG A 30 -3.69 20.76 0.20
N ALA A 31 -3.35 21.08 1.45
CA ALA A 31 -2.44 22.19 1.75
C ALA A 31 -0.98 21.91 1.36
N HIS A 32 -0.54 20.67 1.49
CA HIS A 32 0.87 20.32 1.30
C HIS A 32 1.16 19.57 -0.01
N GLY A 33 0.15 18.99 -0.67
CA GLY A 33 0.34 18.19 -1.87
C GLY A 33 1.24 16.95 -1.64
N THR A 34 1.21 16.41 -0.42
CA THR A 34 1.98 15.21 -0.01
C THR A 34 1.05 14.19 0.60
N GLU A 35 1.44 12.90 0.55
CA GLU A 35 0.71 11.86 1.23
C GLU A 35 0.68 12.10 2.74
N GLN A 36 -0.45 11.80 3.34
CA GLN A 36 -0.68 11.86 4.78
C GLN A 36 -1.25 10.51 5.21
N ALA A 37 -0.96 10.08 6.43
CA ALA A 37 -1.58 8.87 6.97
C ALA A 37 -1.82 8.96 8.47
N PHE A 38 -2.77 8.18 8.95
CA PHE A 38 -2.97 7.87 10.36
C PHE A 38 -3.51 6.46 10.53
N GLY A 39 -3.38 5.91 11.73
CA GLY A 39 -3.91 4.60 12.11
C GLY A 39 -4.99 4.71 13.17
N VAL A 40 -5.91 3.75 13.14
CA VAL A 40 -6.83 3.44 14.23
C VAL A 40 -6.35 2.16 14.86
N CYS A 41 -6.00 2.18 16.13
CA CYS A 41 -5.45 1.04 16.84
C CYS A 41 -6.57 0.15 17.40
N SER A 42 -6.27 -1.11 17.68
CA SER A 42 -7.24 -2.08 18.20
C SER A 42 -7.79 -1.75 19.59
N ASP A 43 -7.14 -0.86 20.32
CA ASP A 43 -7.60 -0.33 21.61
C ASP A 43 -8.45 0.94 21.47
N GLY A 44 -8.80 1.33 20.24
CA GLY A 44 -9.59 2.52 19.93
C GLY A 44 -8.78 3.82 19.85
N ASN A 45 -7.48 3.81 20.14
CA ASN A 45 -6.62 4.98 19.99
C ASN A 45 -6.42 5.34 18.52
N ILE A 46 -6.36 6.63 18.22
CA ILE A 46 -6.08 7.16 16.89
C ILE A 46 -4.72 7.83 16.92
N THR A 47 -3.83 7.47 16.00
CA THR A 47 -2.48 8.02 15.95
C THR A 47 -2.49 9.52 15.54
N LYS A 48 -1.35 10.19 15.73
CA LYS A 48 -1.13 11.50 15.08
C LYS A 48 -1.22 11.35 13.56
N LEU A 49 -1.29 12.45 12.84
CA LEU A 49 -1.12 12.49 11.40
C LEU A 49 0.37 12.41 11.07
N PHE A 50 0.74 11.50 10.19
CA PHE A 50 2.08 11.35 9.64
C PHE A 50 2.14 11.98 8.26
N LYS A 51 3.27 12.53 7.88
CA LYS A 51 3.50 13.17 6.59
C LYS A 51 4.50 12.35 5.78
N GLY A 52 4.13 12.00 4.57
CA GLY A 52 4.99 11.40 3.57
C GLY A 52 5.52 12.42 2.55
N ASP A 53 5.97 11.91 1.43
CA ASP A 53 6.30 12.70 0.23
C ASP A 53 5.11 12.80 -0.74
N LYS A 54 5.36 13.12 -2.00
CA LYS A 54 4.29 13.25 -3.02
C LYS A 54 3.72 11.91 -3.50
N LYS A 55 4.41 10.79 -3.24
CA LYS A 55 4.10 9.49 -3.84
C LYS A 55 4.15 8.32 -2.85
N SER A 56 4.58 8.55 -1.62
CA SER A 56 4.72 7.50 -0.63
C SER A 56 4.64 8.01 0.80
N ILE A 57 4.21 7.14 1.69
CA ILE A 57 4.26 7.35 3.13
C ILE A 57 4.75 6.09 3.84
N ASP A 58 5.67 6.27 4.79
CA ASP A 58 6.10 5.20 5.67
C ASP A 58 5.09 5.03 6.82
N ALA A 59 4.45 3.87 6.87
CA ALA A 59 3.48 3.53 7.90
C ALA A 59 4.10 2.86 9.14
N SER A 60 5.42 2.66 9.20
CA SER A 60 6.09 1.95 10.30
C SER A 60 5.78 2.55 11.68
N GLU A 61 5.81 3.88 11.81
CA GLU A 61 5.45 4.56 13.06
C GLU A 61 3.98 4.33 13.46
N ILE A 62 3.07 4.09 12.52
CA ILE A 62 1.67 3.77 12.81
C ILE A 62 1.60 2.41 13.51
N TYR A 63 2.33 1.41 12.96
CA TYR A 63 2.40 0.08 13.57
C TYR A 63 3.01 0.13 14.96
N GLU A 64 4.13 0.82 15.14
CA GLU A 64 4.76 0.99 16.45
C GLU A 64 3.80 1.58 17.49
N ARG A 65 3.08 2.65 17.13
CA ARG A 65 2.14 3.31 18.05
C ARG A 65 0.90 2.50 18.35
N CYS A 66 0.52 1.60 17.45
CA CYS A 66 -0.58 0.67 17.65
C CYS A 66 -0.12 -0.70 18.20
N ASN A 67 1.08 -0.80 18.78
CA ASN A 67 1.66 -2.07 19.26
C ASN A 67 1.62 -3.19 18.20
N ASN A 68 1.87 -2.83 16.94
CA ASN A 68 1.78 -3.69 15.74
C ASN A 68 0.37 -4.23 15.42
N HIS A 69 -0.67 -3.62 15.98
CA HIS A 69 -2.06 -4.04 15.79
C HIS A 69 -2.98 -2.88 15.38
N PRO A 70 -2.74 -2.17 14.27
CA PRO A 70 -3.72 -1.22 13.75
C PRO A 70 -4.94 -1.97 13.23
N ASP A 71 -6.13 -1.45 13.52
CA ASP A 71 -7.38 -1.91 12.92
C ASP A 71 -7.54 -1.34 11.51
N LEU A 72 -7.29 -0.03 11.38
CA LEU A 72 -7.31 0.66 10.10
C LEU A 72 -6.02 1.44 9.89
N ILE A 73 -5.56 1.49 8.65
CA ILE A 73 -4.58 2.47 8.17
C ILE A 73 -5.26 3.27 7.08
N ILE A 74 -5.31 4.59 7.26
CA ILE A 74 -5.88 5.51 6.29
C ILE A 74 -4.77 6.41 5.78
N HIS A 75 -4.56 6.44 4.45
CA HIS A 75 -3.62 7.33 3.80
C HIS A 75 -4.29 8.12 2.69
N SER A 76 -3.58 9.09 2.13
CA SER A 76 -4.11 9.97 1.08
C SER A 76 -3.25 9.93 -0.18
N HIS A 77 -3.91 10.06 -1.34
CA HIS A 77 -3.29 10.31 -2.63
C HIS A 77 -3.49 11.78 -3.00
N PRO A 78 -2.44 12.63 -2.92
CA PRO A 78 -2.50 14.00 -3.35
C PRO A 78 -2.62 14.06 -4.89
N HIS A 79 -3.58 14.84 -5.40
CA HIS A 79 -3.87 15.03 -6.83
C HIS A 79 -4.46 13.83 -7.58
N ASP A 80 -4.72 12.71 -6.90
CA ASP A 80 -5.29 11.49 -7.49
C ASP A 80 -6.65 11.11 -6.90
N ASN A 81 -7.31 10.16 -7.56
CA ASN A 81 -8.55 9.56 -7.09
C ASN A 81 -8.28 8.61 -5.90
N ALA A 82 -9.35 8.25 -5.18
CA ALA A 82 -9.31 7.32 -4.05
C ALA A 82 -9.14 5.85 -4.50
N TYR A 83 -8.20 5.55 -5.39
CA TYR A 83 -8.00 4.20 -5.90
C TYR A 83 -6.72 3.60 -5.34
N PRO A 84 -6.78 2.37 -4.75
CA PRO A 84 -5.60 1.70 -4.26
C PRO A 84 -4.58 1.47 -5.36
N SER A 85 -3.34 1.86 -5.12
CA SER A 85 -2.22 1.64 -6.03
C SER A 85 -1.66 0.22 -5.90
N LYS A 86 -0.78 -0.15 -6.84
CA LYS A 86 0.02 -1.38 -6.74
C LYS A 86 0.80 -1.45 -5.43
N GLY A 87 1.40 -0.33 -5.00
CA GLY A 87 2.16 -0.24 -3.76
C GLY A 87 1.30 -0.51 -2.55
N ASP A 88 0.07 -0.01 -2.56
CA ASP A 88 -0.89 -0.19 -1.48
C ASP A 88 -1.25 -1.66 -1.28
N PHE A 89 -1.51 -2.40 -2.36
CA PHE A 89 -1.76 -3.85 -2.27
C PHE A 89 -0.54 -4.64 -1.80
N ILE A 90 0.66 -4.30 -2.27
CA ILE A 90 1.90 -4.94 -1.81
C ILE A 90 2.13 -4.67 -0.32
N SER A 91 1.87 -3.45 0.13
CA SER A 91 1.93 -3.07 1.55
C SER A 91 0.94 -3.89 2.38
N ASP A 92 -0.32 -4.00 1.93
CA ASP A 92 -1.36 -4.77 2.61
C ASP A 92 -1.06 -6.28 2.66
N ILE A 93 -0.42 -6.84 1.63
CA ILE A 93 0.07 -8.23 1.65
C ILE A 93 1.15 -8.42 2.70
N ASN A 94 2.08 -7.48 2.80
CA ASN A 94 3.26 -7.60 3.67
C ASN A 94 2.91 -7.35 5.13
N VAL A 95 2.21 -6.26 5.41
CA VAL A 95 1.85 -5.81 6.76
C VAL A 95 0.40 -5.31 6.76
N PRO A 96 -0.61 -6.20 6.80
CA PRO A 96 -2.01 -5.79 6.77
C PRO A 96 -2.45 -5.25 8.13
N PRO A 97 -3.32 -4.22 8.16
CA PRO A 97 -4.10 -3.91 9.35
C PRO A 97 -5.14 -5.01 9.62
N ARG A 98 -5.74 -5.03 10.81
CA ARG A 98 -6.69 -6.08 11.19
C ARG A 98 -7.99 -6.03 10.39
N ILE A 99 -8.49 -4.84 10.08
CA ILE A 99 -9.76 -4.64 9.40
C ILE A 99 -9.53 -4.28 7.93
N ALA A 100 -8.91 -3.13 7.63
CA ALA A 100 -8.70 -2.67 6.28
C ALA A 100 -7.64 -1.58 6.17
N SER A 101 -7.06 -1.45 4.97
CA SER A 101 -6.38 -0.25 4.50
C SER A 101 -7.37 0.63 3.73
N CYS A 102 -7.28 1.96 3.87
CA CYS A 102 -8.13 2.89 3.16
C CYS A 102 -7.31 4.02 2.52
N VAL A 103 -7.73 4.45 1.35
CA VAL A 103 -7.12 5.57 0.62
C VAL A 103 -8.13 6.68 0.40
N TYR A 104 -7.73 7.91 0.70
CA TYR A 104 -8.44 9.14 0.36
C TYR A 104 -7.85 9.73 -0.91
N GLY A 105 -8.69 9.98 -1.93
CA GLY A 105 -8.31 10.70 -3.14
C GLY A 105 -8.65 12.18 -3.04
N SER A 106 -7.67 13.06 -3.22
CA SER A 106 -7.94 14.50 -3.16
C SER A 106 -8.65 15.02 -4.41
N LYS A 107 -8.57 14.30 -5.52
CA LYS A 107 -9.19 14.67 -6.79
C LYS A 107 -10.70 14.43 -6.82
N ASP A 108 -11.15 13.31 -6.30
CA ASP A 108 -12.57 12.92 -6.28
C ASP A 108 -13.25 13.11 -4.91
N ASP A 109 -12.47 13.47 -3.89
CA ASP A 109 -12.92 13.65 -2.50
C ASP A 109 -13.64 12.43 -1.91
N LYS A 110 -13.20 11.24 -2.32
CA LYS A 110 -13.75 9.95 -1.88
C LYS A 110 -12.78 9.18 -1.00
N ILE A 111 -13.28 8.13 -0.37
CA ILE A 111 -12.47 7.15 0.36
C ILE A 111 -12.83 5.76 -0.15
N THR A 112 -11.80 5.01 -0.51
CA THR A 112 -11.92 3.59 -0.87
C THR A 112 -11.14 2.76 0.13
N CYS A 113 -11.77 1.73 0.69
CA CYS A 113 -11.12 0.78 1.58
C CYS A 113 -10.91 -0.55 0.85
N TYR A 114 -9.84 -1.26 1.20
CA TYR A 114 -9.43 -2.51 0.56
C TYR A 114 -8.73 -3.42 1.56
N ARG A 115 -8.70 -4.70 1.25
CA ARG A 115 -7.96 -5.73 1.98
C ARG A 115 -7.66 -6.90 1.07
N THR A 116 -6.44 -7.43 1.14
CA THR A 116 -6.07 -8.68 0.51
C THR A 116 -6.49 -9.89 1.36
N SER A 117 -6.74 -11.04 0.73
CA SER A 117 -7.12 -12.26 1.46
C SER A 117 -5.96 -12.85 2.27
N ASP A 118 -6.29 -13.61 3.30
CA ASP A 118 -5.28 -14.34 4.08
C ASP A 118 -4.54 -15.35 3.21
N GLU A 119 -5.21 -15.98 2.25
CA GLU A 119 -4.61 -16.92 1.31
C GLU A 119 -3.52 -16.23 0.48
N LEU A 120 -3.83 -15.08 -0.10
CA LEU A 120 -2.87 -14.29 -0.89
C LEU A 120 -1.67 -13.86 -0.03
N ARG A 121 -1.94 -13.39 1.19
CA ARG A 121 -0.91 -12.98 2.14
C ARG A 121 0.00 -14.13 2.55
N ASN A 122 -0.57 -15.28 2.88
CA ASN A 122 0.19 -16.48 3.25
C ASN A 122 1.07 -16.98 2.09
N LYS A 123 0.57 -16.87 0.85
CA LYS A 123 1.31 -17.23 -0.36
C LYS A 123 2.52 -16.30 -0.60
N TYR A 124 2.33 -15.00 -0.50
CA TYR A 124 3.31 -14.03 -1.00
C TYR A 124 4.19 -13.35 0.06
N ARG A 125 3.70 -13.16 1.29
CA ARG A 125 4.50 -12.53 2.35
C ARG A 125 5.86 -13.18 2.58
N PRO A 126 5.98 -14.52 2.69
CA PRO A 126 7.28 -15.17 2.86
C PRO A 126 8.23 -14.88 1.68
N LEU A 127 7.71 -14.86 0.44
CA LEU A 127 8.50 -14.60 -0.76
C LEU A 127 9.00 -13.16 -0.80
N ILE A 128 8.13 -12.19 -0.49
CA ILE A 128 8.50 -10.77 -0.39
C ILE A 128 9.58 -10.58 0.67
N LYS A 129 9.37 -11.14 1.87
CA LYS A 129 10.32 -11.03 2.99
C LYS A 129 11.68 -11.63 2.64
N ASN A 130 11.70 -12.83 2.07
CA ASN A 130 12.96 -13.48 1.68
C ASN A 130 13.72 -12.68 0.62
N ALA A 131 13.03 -12.19 -0.41
CA ALA A 131 13.66 -11.40 -1.45
C ALA A 131 14.17 -10.04 -0.93
N SER A 132 13.39 -9.36 -0.07
CA SER A 132 13.81 -8.11 0.58
C SER A 132 15.04 -8.33 1.49
N ASN A 133 15.02 -9.36 2.32
CA ASN A 133 16.15 -9.68 3.20
C ASN A 133 17.43 -9.90 2.41
N LYS A 134 17.36 -10.66 1.29
CA LYS A 134 18.51 -10.92 0.44
C LYS A 134 19.10 -9.64 -0.15
N VAL A 135 18.26 -8.73 -0.64
CA VAL A 135 18.71 -7.41 -1.11
C VAL A 135 19.37 -6.61 0.01
N ASN A 136 18.76 -6.59 1.22
CA ASN A 136 19.32 -5.88 2.38
C ASN A 136 20.66 -6.45 2.85
N GLU A 137 20.82 -7.78 2.82
CA GLU A 137 22.09 -8.44 3.15
C GLU A 137 23.23 -8.00 2.21
N ILE A 138 22.95 -7.90 0.90
CA ILE A 138 23.92 -7.43 -0.08
C ILE A 138 24.30 -5.95 0.19
N VAL A 139 23.30 -5.09 0.46
CA VAL A 139 23.53 -3.68 0.80
C VAL A 139 24.37 -3.56 2.07
N THR A 140 24.11 -4.37 3.07
CA THR A 140 24.88 -4.37 4.33
C THR A 140 26.34 -4.76 4.07
N LYS A 141 26.58 -5.82 3.29
CA LYS A 141 27.94 -6.24 2.90
C LYS A 141 28.66 -5.15 2.10
N TYR A 142 27.98 -4.55 1.12
CA TYR A 142 28.52 -3.45 0.32
C TYR A 142 28.98 -2.26 1.17
N ASN A 143 28.17 -1.89 2.18
CA ASN A 143 28.52 -0.79 3.08
C ASN A 143 29.64 -1.13 4.07
N SER A 144 29.86 -2.42 4.36
CA SER A 144 30.87 -2.87 5.33
C SER A 144 32.24 -3.18 4.73
N THR A 145 32.35 -3.36 3.41
CA THR A 145 33.63 -3.60 2.73
C THR A 145 34.26 -2.33 2.21
N ASN A 146 35.62 -2.25 2.24
CA ASN A 146 36.41 -1.19 1.61
C ASN A 146 37.13 -1.69 0.35
N ASP A 147 37.05 -3.00 0.04
CA ASP A 147 37.66 -3.59 -1.13
C ASP A 147 36.92 -3.20 -2.42
N PRO A 148 37.57 -2.53 -3.39
CA PRO A 148 36.95 -2.10 -4.65
C PRO A 148 36.46 -3.28 -5.52
N GLU A 149 37.16 -4.40 -5.55
CA GLU A 149 36.77 -5.58 -6.33
C GLU A 149 35.51 -6.22 -5.74
N GLU A 150 35.48 -6.36 -4.42
CA GLU A 150 34.32 -6.86 -3.69
C GLU A 150 33.10 -5.94 -3.85
N LYS A 151 33.30 -4.61 -3.80
CA LYS A 151 32.22 -3.65 -4.08
C LYS A 151 31.62 -3.79 -5.47
N ASN A 152 32.45 -4.00 -6.49
CA ASN A 152 31.96 -4.20 -7.85
C ASN A 152 31.15 -5.50 -7.95
N ARG A 153 31.64 -6.59 -7.38
CA ARG A 153 30.94 -7.87 -7.32
C ARG A 153 29.57 -7.75 -6.60
N LEU A 154 29.54 -7.09 -5.44
CA LEU A 154 28.32 -6.88 -4.67
C LEU A 154 27.31 -5.97 -5.38
N LYS A 155 27.79 -5.00 -6.18
CA LYS A 155 26.93 -4.17 -7.02
C LYS A 155 26.21 -4.99 -8.10
N GLU A 156 26.91 -5.85 -8.80
CA GLU A 156 26.31 -6.76 -9.79
C GLU A 156 25.32 -7.73 -9.14
N GLU A 157 25.67 -8.29 -7.98
CA GLU A 157 24.79 -9.16 -7.20
C GLU A 157 23.51 -8.42 -6.77
N TYR A 158 23.66 -7.17 -6.29
CA TYR A 158 22.53 -6.30 -5.95
C TYR A 158 21.58 -6.07 -7.13
N GLU A 159 22.12 -5.68 -8.29
CA GLU A 159 21.32 -5.42 -9.48
C GLU A 159 20.52 -6.66 -9.90
N ASN A 160 21.13 -7.84 -9.86
CA ASN A 160 20.48 -9.11 -10.18
C ASN A 160 19.35 -9.45 -9.19
N GLU A 161 19.63 -9.43 -7.88
CA GLU A 161 18.63 -9.77 -6.86
C GLU A 161 17.53 -8.70 -6.76
N HIS A 162 17.86 -7.44 -6.94
CA HIS A 162 16.88 -6.35 -6.98
C HIS A 162 15.93 -6.47 -8.19
N ASN A 163 16.43 -6.91 -9.35
CA ASN A 163 15.59 -7.18 -10.52
C ASN A 163 14.66 -8.37 -10.29
N LYS A 164 15.13 -9.44 -9.63
CA LYS A 164 14.29 -10.58 -9.22
C LYS A 164 13.18 -10.11 -8.25
N TYR A 165 13.54 -9.29 -7.27
CA TYR A 165 12.58 -8.71 -6.32
C TYR A 165 11.52 -7.86 -7.03
N LYS A 166 11.91 -6.95 -7.93
CA LYS A 166 10.97 -6.17 -8.75
C LYS A 166 10.04 -7.05 -9.58
N THR A 167 10.58 -8.12 -10.18
CA THR A 167 9.79 -9.08 -10.96
C THR A 167 8.76 -9.79 -10.10
N LEU A 168 9.14 -10.22 -8.91
CA LEU A 168 8.23 -10.83 -7.93
C LEU A 168 7.08 -9.86 -7.60
N LEU A 169 7.39 -8.62 -7.20
CA LEU A 169 6.37 -7.61 -6.87
C LEU A 169 5.44 -7.31 -8.04
N THR A 170 5.99 -7.30 -9.27
CA THR A 170 5.20 -7.09 -10.48
C THR A 170 4.22 -8.24 -10.74
N ASN A 171 4.66 -9.48 -10.54
CA ASN A 171 3.79 -10.66 -10.73
C ASN A 171 2.68 -10.72 -9.68
N ILE A 172 3.00 -10.39 -8.42
CA ILE A 172 2.00 -10.29 -7.34
C ILE A 172 0.96 -9.21 -7.69
N ALA A 173 1.43 -8.04 -8.10
CA ALA A 173 0.54 -6.95 -8.46
C ALA A 173 -0.38 -7.32 -9.65
N LYS A 174 0.13 -8.03 -10.65
CA LYS A 174 -0.70 -8.52 -11.77
C LYS A 174 -1.83 -9.42 -11.27
N GLU A 175 -1.54 -10.34 -10.35
CA GLU A 175 -2.55 -11.26 -9.79
C GLU A 175 -3.65 -10.50 -9.03
N VAL A 176 -3.28 -9.48 -8.25
CA VAL A 176 -4.24 -8.67 -7.48
C VAL A 176 -5.00 -7.70 -8.37
N VAL A 177 -4.25 -6.92 -9.15
CA VAL A 177 -4.78 -5.77 -9.91
C VAL A 177 -5.64 -6.21 -11.09
N SER A 178 -5.33 -7.36 -11.74
CA SER A 178 -6.11 -7.86 -12.89
C SER A 178 -7.56 -8.19 -12.56
N ASN A 179 -7.86 -8.52 -11.31
CA ASN A 179 -9.22 -8.80 -10.87
C ASN A 179 -10.02 -7.51 -10.59
N ILE A 180 -9.33 -6.45 -10.19
CA ILE A 180 -9.93 -5.19 -9.76
C ILE A 180 -10.06 -4.21 -10.93
N TYR A 181 -9.07 -4.20 -11.83
CA TYR A 181 -9.01 -3.30 -12.98
C TYR A 181 -9.12 -4.09 -14.29
N PRO A 182 -10.32 -4.31 -14.82
CA PRO A 182 -10.56 -5.22 -15.95
C PRO A 182 -9.91 -4.78 -17.25
N ASN A 183 -9.66 -3.49 -17.42
CA ASN A 183 -9.08 -2.94 -18.66
C ASN A 183 -7.56 -3.03 -18.70
N LEU A 184 -6.92 -3.40 -17.59
CA LEU A 184 -5.46 -3.56 -17.50
C LEU A 184 -4.92 -4.84 -18.18
N LYS A 185 -5.77 -5.68 -18.78
CA LYS A 185 -5.37 -6.92 -19.47
C LYS A 185 -4.39 -6.71 -20.64
N SER A 186 -4.25 -5.48 -21.13
CA SER A 186 -3.39 -5.13 -22.27
C SER A 186 -2.02 -4.56 -21.89
N ILE A 187 -1.72 -4.37 -20.61
CA ILE A 187 -0.44 -3.78 -20.21
C ILE A 187 0.68 -4.79 -20.41
N ARG A 188 1.35 -4.70 -21.55
CA ARG A 188 2.66 -5.32 -21.78
C ARG A 188 3.68 -4.57 -20.95
N TYR A 189 4.24 -5.23 -19.96
CA TYR A 189 5.36 -4.71 -19.16
C TYR A 189 6.69 -4.94 -19.86
N PRO A 190 7.30 -3.94 -20.49
CA PRO A 190 8.75 -3.87 -20.60
C PRO A 190 9.26 -3.11 -19.37
N TYR A 191 10.37 -3.55 -18.84
CA TYR A 191 11.05 -3.11 -17.62
C TYR A 191 11.33 -1.60 -17.47
N ALA A 192 11.10 -0.79 -18.50
CA ALA A 192 11.54 0.61 -18.58
C ALA A 192 10.48 1.67 -18.22
N LYS A 193 9.20 1.30 -17.96
CA LYS A 193 8.12 2.30 -17.79
C LYS A 193 7.12 1.95 -16.67
N VAL A 194 7.63 1.55 -15.52
CA VAL A 194 6.78 1.30 -14.34
C VAL A 194 6.04 2.57 -13.88
N SER A 195 6.58 3.76 -14.16
CA SER A 195 5.95 5.04 -13.79
C SER A 195 4.72 5.38 -14.64
N ASP A 196 4.75 5.12 -15.96
CA ASP A 196 3.66 5.52 -16.87
C ASP A 196 2.41 4.64 -16.69
N ASP A 197 2.59 3.37 -16.27
CA ASP A 197 1.47 2.45 -16.01
C ASP A 197 0.84 2.70 -14.62
N TYR A 198 1.56 3.35 -13.71
CA TYR A 198 1.07 3.73 -12.39
C TYR A 198 -0.02 4.82 -12.49
N ASP A 199 0.21 5.82 -13.34
CA ASP A 199 -0.73 6.92 -13.54
C ASP A 199 -2.01 6.43 -14.23
N LYS A 200 -1.92 5.37 -15.05
CA LYS A 200 -3.09 4.74 -15.68
C LYS A 200 -3.92 3.92 -14.69
N VAL A 201 -3.29 3.17 -13.80
CA VAL A 201 -4.01 2.40 -12.75
C VAL A 201 -4.74 3.35 -11.80
N ALA A 202 -4.11 4.44 -11.40
CA ALA A 202 -4.71 5.47 -10.55
C ALA A 202 -5.84 6.27 -11.24
N SER A 203 -5.96 6.19 -12.58
CA SER A 203 -7.00 6.87 -13.36
C SER A 203 -8.21 5.99 -13.67
N GLU A 204 -8.11 4.66 -13.59
CA GLU A 204 -9.22 3.73 -13.84
C GLU A 204 -10.00 3.47 -12.56
N GLU A 205 -11.33 3.50 -12.65
CA GLU A 205 -12.20 3.15 -11.54
C GLU A 205 -12.08 1.63 -11.23
N PRO A 206 -11.74 1.25 -9.99
CA PRO A 206 -11.68 -0.16 -9.63
C PRO A 206 -13.07 -0.77 -9.61
N ARG A 207 -13.16 -2.06 -9.82
CA ARG A 207 -14.37 -2.80 -9.47
C ARG A 207 -14.47 -2.86 -7.95
N PHE A 208 -15.67 -2.56 -7.45
CA PHE A 208 -15.98 -2.70 -6.02
C PHE A 208 -16.63 -4.06 -5.75
N GLY A 209 -16.26 -4.69 -4.65
CA GLY A 209 -16.77 -5.98 -4.23
C GLY A 209 -15.69 -6.93 -3.73
N ASN A 210 -16.08 -8.20 -3.55
CA ASN A 210 -15.19 -9.27 -3.14
C ASN A 210 -14.80 -10.11 -4.36
N PHE A 211 -13.51 -10.20 -4.64
CA PHE A 211 -12.93 -10.92 -5.77
C PHE A 211 -12.17 -12.19 -5.34
N GLY A 212 -12.45 -12.72 -4.14
CA GLY A 212 -11.81 -13.90 -3.58
C GLY A 212 -10.46 -13.60 -2.93
N ASN A 213 -9.49 -13.07 -3.69
CA ASN A 213 -8.16 -12.75 -3.19
C ASN A 213 -8.01 -11.30 -2.69
N VAL A 214 -8.97 -10.43 -3.00
CA VAL A 214 -9.03 -9.04 -2.53
C VAL A 214 -10.47 -8.54 -2.53
N TRP A 215 -10.83 -7.70 -1.55
CA TRP A 215 -12.04 -6.92 -1.61
C TRP A 215 -11.73 -5.41 -1.65
N VAL A 216 -12.60 -4.67 -2.30
CA VAL A 216 -12.52 -3.21 -2.45
C VAL A 216 -13.91 -2.61 -2.22
N LYS A 217 -14.00 -1.59 -1.39
CA LYS A 217 -15.24 -0.92 -1.01
C LYS A 217 -15.15 0.59 -1.23
N ASP A 218 -16.03 1.15 -2.05
CA ASP A 218 -16.23 2.61 -2.11
C ASP A 218 -17.02 3.07 -0.90
N CYS A 219 -16.43 3.90 -0.05
CA CYS A 219 -17.09 4.54 1.09
C CYS A 219 -17.62 5.94 0.72
N GLY A 220 -17.42 6.40 -0.49
CA GLY A 220 -17.90 7.69 -0.96
C GLY A 220 -17.23 8.89 -0.30
N LYS A 221 -17.98 9.98 -0.25
CA LYS A 221 -17.59 11.20 0.47
C LYS A 221 -17.98 11.07 1.93
N ILE A 222 -17.04 11.15 2.84
CA ILE A 222 -17.24 11.10 4.29
C ILE A 222 -16.85 12.45 4.89
#